data_312e2d4ab05ee269a67e2260dd845103
#
_entry.id   312e2d4ab05ee269a67e2260dd845103
#
_cell.length_a   1.000
_cell.length_b   1.000
_cell.length_c   1.000
_cell.angle_alpha   90.00
_cell.angle_beta   90.00
_cell.angle_gamma   90.00
#
_symmetry.space_group_name_H-M   'P 1'
#
loop_
_entity.id
_entity.type
_entity.pdbx_description
1 polymer ?
#
loop_
_entity_poly.entity_id
_entity_poly.type
_entity_poly.pdbx_seq_one_letter_code
_entity_poly.pdbx_strand_id
1 'polypeptide(L)'
;MGNPVVPVVQYREEYIASFEQDYSLLKQATVRETVIKGNQAVFLVAGSGGLSAVTRGSNGQIPYRTVTNTQNTCTLVEKHAPYEMTGFDIFANQGDQKRIMMKASQAVLHRDMDQIIIDVLDTATQTTGTAVTASLDLIVKARTILGNNEVDLTQEDKIFAVISPAFEGYLLQIKEFGSSDYIEMKPLVGPARRMRRWAGVNWMVHPNLTGGGTSSESCYMWHMDSVGHAANTAEMMVDAGYERKQQVSWTNASLYHGAVLLQNTGIVRMVHDGSAYVSS
;
A
#
# COMPACT_ATOMS: atom_id res chain seq x y z
N MET A 1 -36.46 51.67 21.49
CA MET A 1 -35.47 51.42 20.40
C MET A 1 -34.58 50.31 20.85
N GLY A 2 -34.75 49.12 20.26
CA GLY A 2 -33.91 47.99 20.57
C GLY A 2 -32.52 48.20 19.99
N ASN A 3 -31.48 48.01 20.80
CA ASN A 3 -30.11 48.06 20.35
C ASN A 3 -29.90 46.91 19.36
N PRO A 4 -29.38 47.14 18.15
CA PRO A 4 -29.12 46.04 17.23
C PRO A 4 -28.07 45.12 17.83
N VAL A 5 -28.46 43.88 18.14
CA VAL A 5 -27.52 42.84 18.56
C VAL A 5 -26.70 42.46 17.35
N VAL A 6 -25.45 42.91 17.31
CA VAL A 6 -24.49 42.41 16.29
C VAL A 6 -24.05 41.03 16.72
N PRO A 7 -24.38 39.99 15.96
CA PRO A 7 -23.92 38.63 16.29
C PRO A 7 -22.39 38.56 16.20
N VAL A 8 -21.79 38.23 17.33
CA VAL A 8 -20.33 37.94 17.35
C VAL A 8 -20.14 36.54 16.81
N VAL A 9 -19.55 36.44 15.64
CA VAL A 9 -19.16 35.15 15.06
C VAL A 9 -17.78 34.78 15.59
N GLN A 10 -17.73 33.76 16.41
CA GLN A 10 -16.46 33.21 16.89
C GLN A 10 -15.92 32.24 15.84
N TYR A 11 -14.82 32.59 15.24
CA TYR A 11 -14.11 31.70 14.31
C TYR A 11 -13.17 30.78 15.08
N ARG A 12 -13.04 29.53 14.63
CA ARG A 12 -12.06 28.62 15.18
C ARG A 12 -10.67 29.04 14.70
N GLU A 13 -9.74 29.20 15.63
CA GLU A 13 -8.36 29.60 15.32
C GLU A 13 -7.55 28.50 14.64
N GLU A 14 -7.97 27.23 14.78
CA GLU A 14 -7.29 26.10 14.17
C GLU A 14 -8.03 25.60 12.92
N TYR A 15 -7.29 25.45 11.83
CA TYR A 15 -7.79 24.76 10.64
C TYR A 15 -7.93 23.26 10.92
N ILE A 16 -9.05 22.70 10.51
CA ILE A 16 -9.22 21.27 10.42
C ILE A 16 -8.62 20.87 9.08
N ALA A 17 -7.50 20.13 9.10
CA ALA A 17 -6.93 19.58 7.89
C ALA A 17 -7.93 18.63 7.22
N SER A 18 -7.99 18.64 5.89
CA SER A 18 -8.72 17.63 5.13
C SER A 18 -8.22 16.23 5.45
N PHE A 19 -9.03 15.21 5.17
CA PHE A 19 -8.61 13.83 5.33
C PHE A 19 -7.45 13.53 4.37
N GLU A 20 -6.27 13.35 4.93
CA GLU A 20 -5.03 13.11 4.20
C GLU A 20 -4.36 11.83 4.70
N GLN A 21 -3.66 11.14 3.81
CA GLN A 21 -2.91 9.95 4.17
C GLN A 21 -1.57 10.34 4.81
N ASP A 22 -1.49 10.26 6.13
CA ASP A 22 -0.30 10.68 6.88
C ASP A 22 0.92 9.73 6.74
N TYR A 23 0.73 8.53 6.15
CA TYR A 23 1.79 7.52 6.00
C TYR A 23 1.45 6.51 4.90
N SER A 24 2.46 5.86 4.34
CA SER A 24 2.29 4.74 3.41
C SER A 24 1.96 3.45 4.18
N LEU A 25 0.83 2.82 3.82
CA LEU A 25 0.38 1.55 4.40
C LEU A 25 1.15 0.36 3.82
N LEU A 26 1.35 0.34 2.51
CA LEU A 26 1.86 -0.81 1.77
C LEU A 26 3.37 -0.97 1.86
N LYS A 27 4.10 0.10 2.18
CA LYS A 27 5.55 0.08 2.35
C LYS A 27 6.04 -1.03 3.30
N GLN A 28 5.24 -1.39 4.32
CA GLN A 28 5.61 -2.42 5.30
C GLN A 28 5.49 -3.85 4.76
N ALA A 29 4.72 -4.02 3.70
CA ALA A 29 4.39 -5.31 3.09
C ALA A 29 5.27 -5.66 1.88
N THR A 30 6.41 -4.97 1.72
CA THR A 30 7.36 -5.13 0.61
C THR A 30 8.78 -5.33 1.12
N VAL A 31 9.62 -5.98 0.31
CA VAL A 31 11.07 -6.00 0.53
C VAL A 31 11.62 -4.61 0.21
N ARG A 32 12.32 -4.00 1.15
CA ARG A 32 12.80 -2.62 1.03
C ARG A 32 14.28 -2.56 0.82
N GLU A 33 14.69 -1.70 -0.11
CA GLU A 33 16.09 -1.37 -0.36
C GLU A 33 16.27 0.15 -0.32
N THR A 34 17.35 0.60 0.31
CA THR A 34 17.70 2.02 0.38
C THR A 34 18.85 2.30 -0.56
N VAL A 35 18.63 3.16 -1.56
CA VAL A 35 19.63 3.53 -2.55
C VAL A 35 20.32 4.82 -2.11
N ILE A 36 21.63 4.74 -1.82
CA ILE A 36 22.44 5.89 -1.41
C ILE A 36 23.00 6.63 -2.61
N LYS A 37 23.38 5.90 -3.67
CA LYS A 37 23.92 6.44 -4.93
C LYS A 37 23.40 5.65 -6.09
N GLY A 38 23.08 6.35 -7.19
CA GLY A 38 22.56 5.75 -8.41
C GLY A 38 21.04 5.88 -8.51
N ASN A 39 20.51 5.45 -9.64
CA ASN A 39 19.08 5.51 -9.96
C ASN A 39 18.41 4.14 -10.04
N GLN A 40 19.11 3.08 -9.63
CA GLN A 40 18.61 1.71 -9.70
C GLN A 40 18.98 0.92 -8.45
N ALA A 41 18.05 0.06 -8.04
CA ALA A 41 18.27 -1.00 -7.07
C ALA A 41 18.10 -2.36 -7.77
N VAL A 42 18.98 -3.30 -7.46
CA VAL A 42 18.92 -4.64 -8.02
C VAL A 42 18.55 -5.62 -6.92
N PHE A 43 17.43 -6.29 -7.10
CA PHE A 43 16.97 -7.37 -6.23
C PHE A 43 17.35 -8.72 -6.85
N LEU A 44 18.06 -9.53 -6.09
CA LEU A 44 18.47 -10.87 -6.52
C LEU A 44 17.46 -11.89 -6.00
N VAL A 45 16.87 -12.65 -6.90
CA VAL A 45 16.00 -13.79 -6.57
C VAL A 45 16.70 -15.06 -7.00
N ALA A 46 17.06 -15.90 -6.03
CA ALA A 46 17.69 -17.19 -6.25
C ALA A 46 16.66 -18.30 -6.04
N GLY A 47 16.58 -19.21 -6.98
CA GLY A 47 15.64 -20.33 -6.91
C GLY A 47 16.24 -21.64 -7.43
N SER A 48 15.75 -22.75 -6.90
CA SER A 48 16.10 -24.10 -7.39
C SER A 48 15.49 -24.43 -8.75
N GLY A 49 14.61 -23.57 -9.28
CA GLY A 49 13.88 -23.81 -10.53
C GLY A 49 12.89 -24.99 -10.46
N GLY A 50 12.41 -25.35 -9.27
CA GLY A 50 11.51 -26.49 -9.08
C GLY A 50 12.19 -27.86 -9.29
N LEU A 51 13.52 -27.91 -9.22
CA LEU A 51 14.28 -29.13 -9.45
C LEU A 51 14.15 -30.13 -8.29
N SER A 52 13.75 -31.37 -8.58
CA SER A 52 13.71 -32.46 -7.60
C SER A 52 15.11 -33.02 -7.31
N ALA A 53 15.27 -33.63 -6.12
CA ALA A 53 16.52 -34.31 -5.77
C ALA A 53 16.89 -35.39 -6.78
N VAL A 54 18.17 -35.60 -6.93
CA VAL A 54 18.71 -36.62 -7.86
C VAL A 54 19.43 -37.72 -7.11
N THR A 55 19.35 -38.93 -7.66
CA THR A 55 20.12 -40.08 -7.19
C THR A 55 21.44 -40.18 -7.95
N ARG A 56 22.38 -40.91 -7.39
CA ARG A 56 23.66 -41.21 -8.04
C ARG A 56 23.42 -42.05 -9.31
N GLY A 57 24.02 -41.68 -10.41
CA GLY A 57 23.94 -42.41 -11.64
C GLY A 57 24.64 -43.78 -11.57
N SER A 58 24.37 -44.66 -12.56
CA SER A 58 24.97 -46.00 -12.66
C SER A 58 26.50 -45.99 -12.75
N ASN A 59 27.08 -44.87 -13.20
CA ASN A 59 28.53 -44.63 -13.26
C ASN A 59 29.11 -44.09 -11.91
N GLY A 60 28.31 -44.07 -10.84
CA GLY A 60 28.74 -43.57 -9.55
C GLY A 60 28.80 -42.04 -9.41
N GLN A 61 28.51 -41.29 -10.45
CA GLN A 61 28.53 -39.82 -10.42
C GLN A 61 27.17 -39.23 -10.01
N ILE A 62 27.22 -38.09 -9.30
CA ILE A 62 26.04 -37.29 -8.98
C ILE A 62 25.93 -36.21 -10.06
N PRO A 63 24.80 -36.13 -10.81
CA PRO A 63 24.63 -35.10 -11.82
C PRO A 63 24.53 -33.74 -11.15
N TYR A 64 25.37 -32.79 -11.57
CA TYR A 64 25.32 -31.40 -11.13
C TYR A 64 24.12 -30.70 -11.75
N ARG A 65 23.54 -29.76 -10.97
CA ARG A 65 22.43 -28.95 -11.41
C ARG A 65 22.79 -27.47 -11.27
N THR A 66 22.27 -26.70 -12.21
CA THR A 66 22.45 -25.23 -12.20
C THR A 66 21.28 -24.58 -11.51
N VAL A 67 21.58 -23.70 -10.57
CA VAL A 67 20.58 -22.83 -9.90
C VAL A 67 20.23 -21.67 -10.82
N THR A 68 18.96 -21.33 -10.92
CA THR A 68 18.51 -20.19 -11.71
C THR A 68 18.41 -18.97 -10.80
N ASN A 69 19.25 -17.97 -11.06
CA ASN A 69 19.21 -16.68 -10.38
C ASN A 69 18.66 -15.63 -11.33
N THR A 70 17.68 -14.87 -10.88
CA THR A 70 17.12 -13.74 -11.63
C THR A 70 17.47 -12.43 -10.94
N GLN A 71 17.77 -11.42 -11.76
CA GLN A 71 17.99 -10.05 -11.30
C GLN A 71 16.81 -9.19 -11.72
N ASN A 72 16.11 -8.61 -10.74
CA ASN A 72 15.03 -7.69 -10.99
C ASN A 72 15.51 -6.29 -10.65
N THR A 73 15.54 -5.40 -11.65
CA THR A 73 16.02 -4.04 -11.49
C THR A 73 14.85 -3.09 -11.24
N CYS A 74 14.88 -2.40 -10.13
CA CYS A 74 13.98 -1.31 -9.80
C CYS A 74 14.63 0.02 -10.15
N THR A 75 14.03 0.76 -11.08
CA THR A 75 14.48 2.11 -11.44
C THR A 75 13.77 3.13 -10.57
N LEU A 76 14.53 4.00 -9.92
CA LEU A 76 13.98 5.10 -9.14
C LEU A 76 13.46 6.20 -10.06
N VAL A 77 12.29 6.71 -9.73
CA VAL A 77 11.67 7.88 -10.38
C VAL A 77 11.65 9.03 -9.39
N GLU A 78 12.02 10.19 -9.85
CA GLU A 78 11.98 11.42 -9.06
C GLU A 78 10.54 11.92 -8.96
N LYS A 79 10.06 12.10 -7.72
CA LYS A 79 8.72 12.58 -7.40
C LYS A 79 8.81 13.82 -6.52
N HIS A 80 8.04 14.82 -6.88
CA HIS A 80 7.94 16.09 -6.16
C HIS A 80 6.48 16.41 -5.86
N ALA A 81 6.25 17.00 -4.71
CA ALA A 81 4.96 17.53 -4.30
C ALA A 81 5.10 19.02 -3.94
N PRO A 82 5.29 19.91 -4.94
CA PRO A 82 5.41 21.33 -4.69
C PRO A 82 4.06 21.93 -4.29
N TYR A 83 4.09 22.87 -3.36
CA TYR A 83 2.96 23.67 -2.96
C TYR A 83 3.40 25.10 -2.75
N GLU A 84 2.65 26.07 -3.27
CA GLU A 84 2.95 27.49 -3.11
C GLU A 84 1.73 28.29 -2.66
N MET A 85 1.95 29.35 -1.93
CA MET A 85 0.91 30.25 -1.44
C MET A 85 1.43 31.68 -1.41
N THR A 86 0.60 32.63 -1.84
CA THR A 86 0.99 34.05 -1.84
C THR A 86 1.07 34.60 -0.40
N GLY A 87 1.90 35.62 -0.20
CA GLY A 87 1.99 36.29 1.09
C GLY A 87 0.65 36.92 1.52
N PHE A 88 -0.16 37.34 0.57
CA PHE A 88 -1.50 37.87 0.86
C PHE A 88 -2.44 36.77 1.36
N ASP A 89 -2.44 35.60 0.75
CA ASP A 89 -3.28 34.48 1.20
C ASP A 89 -2.89 34.00 2.60
N ILE A 90 -1.58 33.96 2.89
CA ILE A 90 -1.08 33.62 4.23
C ILE A 90 -1.53 34.65 5.26
N PHE A 91 -1.52 35.93 4.91
CA PHE A 91 -1.97 37.02 5.78
C PHE A 91 -3.49 37.01 5.96
N ALA A 92 -4.24 36.74 4.90
CA ALA A 92 -5.71 36.75 4.92
C ALA A 92 -6.32 35.54 5.64
N ASN A 93 -5.59 34.42 5.67
CA ASN A 93 -6.04 33.18 6.27
C ASN A 93 -5.57 33.08 7.75
N GLN A 94 -6.44 32.58 8.60
CA GLN A 94 -6.10 32.25 10.00
C GLN A 94 -5.36 30.91 10.07
N GLY A 95 -4.48 30.77 11.06
CA GLY A 95 -3.76 29.53 11.34
C GLY A 95 -2.40 29.41 10.66
N ASP A 96 -1.68 28.33 10.98
CA ASP A 96 -0.34 28.05 10.46
C ASP A 96 -0.41 27.39 9.07
N GLN A 97 -0.58 28.20 8.04
CA GLN A 97 -0.69 27.78 6.65
C GLN A 97 0.56 27.02 6.17
N LYS A 98 1.75 27.42 6.64
CA LYS A 98 3.00 26.76 6.22
C LYS A 98 3.06 25.31 6.70
N ARG A 99 2.64 25.05 7.93
CA ARG A 99 2.58 23.68 8.46
C ARG A 99 1.57 22.82 7.70
N ILE A 100 0.41 23.40 7.33
CA ILE A 100 -0.61 22.71 6.53
C ILE A 100 -0.04 22.35 5.14
N MET A 101 0.62 23.29 4.48
CA MET A 101 1.27 23.07 3.18
C MET A 101 2.30 21.94 3.23
N MET A 102 3.17 21.93 4.25
CA MET A 102 4.17 20.87 4.42
C MET A 102 3.51 19.50 4.63
N LYS A 103 2.46 19.44 5.45
CA LYS A 103 1.72 18.20 5.69
C LYS A 103 1.02 17.69 4.44
N ALA A 104 0.40 18.57 3.67
CA ALA A 104 -0.23 18.22 2.40
C ALA A 104 0.78 17.68 1.37
N SER A 105 1.96 18.32 1.25
CA SER A 105 3.03 17.84 0.37
C SER A 105 3.51 16.43 0.74
N GLN A 106 3.68 16.15 2.04
CA GLN A 106 4.05 14.82 2.51
C GLN A 106 2.97 13.76 2.23
N ALA A 107 1.70 14.12 2.44
CA ALA A 107 0.58 13.21 2.19
C ALA A 107 0.46 12.79 0.73
N VAL A 108 0.78 13.69 -0.21
CA VAL A 108 0.81 13.38 -1.65
C VAL A 108 1.87 12.30 -1.93
N LEU A 109 3.07 12.40 -1.37
CA LEU A 109 4.12 11.41 -1.57
C LEU A 109 3.80 10.06 -0.90
N HIS A 110 3.13 10.07 0.24
CA HIS A 110 2.67 8.81 0.86
C HIS A 110 1.67 8.06 -0.01
N ARG A 111 0.72 8.79 -0.63
CA ARG A 111 -0.23 8.20 -1.59
C ARG A 111 0.47 7.68 -2.84
N ASP A 112 1.46 8.41 -3.36
CA ASP A 112 2.22 7.98 -4.53
C ASP A 112 3.03 6.70 -4.24
N MET A 113 3.61 6.57 -3.03
CA MET A 113 4.29 5.33 -2.62
C MET A 113 3.35 4.12 -2.64
N ASP A 114 2.15 4.27 -2.11
CA ASP A 114 1.18 3.18 -2.10
C ASP A 114 0.69 2.88 -3.52
N GLN A 115 0.47 3.92 -4.35
CA GLN A 115 0.02 3.74 -5.74
C GLN A 115 1.04 2.97 -6.59
N ILE A 116 2.32 3.29 -6.50
CA ILE A 116 3.37 2.56 -7.23
C ILE A 116 3.41 1.07 -6.82
N ILE A 117 3.19 0.77 -5.54
CA ILE A 117 3.12 -0.63 -5.08
C ILE A 117 1.87 -1.32 -5.64
N ILE A 118 0.71 -0.64 -5.63
CA ILE A 118 -0.53 -1.15 -6.23
C ILE A 118 -0.35 -1.41 -7.73
N ASP A 119 0.28 -0.50 -8.46
CA ASP A 119 0.56 -0.63 -9.88
C ASP A 119 1.42 -1.88 -10.19
N VAL A 120 2.39 -2.20 -9.31
CA VAL A 120 3.17 -3.44 -9.41
C VAL A 120 2.31 -4.67 -9.11
N LEU A 121 1.46 -4.63 -8.09
CA LEU A 121 0.54 -5.73 -7.76
C LEU A 121 -0.45 -5.99 -8.92
N ASP A 122 -0.87 -4.96 -9.64
CA ASP A 122 -1.74 -5.07 -10.82
C ASP A 122 -1.09 -5.82 -11.99
N THR A 123 0.24 -5.84 -12.06
CA THR A 123 0.95 -6.61 -13.09
C THR A 123 0.90 -8.13 -12.88
N ALA A 124 0.44 -8.57 -11.68
CA ALA A 124 0.37 -9.99 -11.37
C ALA A 124 -0.67 -10.71 -12.25
N THR A 125 -0.27 -11.88 -12.75
CA THR A 125 -1.09 -12.66 -13.67
C THR A 125 -2.05 -13.63 -13.00
N GLN A 126 -1.80 -13.94 -11.71
CA GLN A 126 -2.62 -14.89 -10.97
C GLN A 126 -3.87 -14.21 -10.42
N THR A 127 -5.01 -14.84 -10.64
CA THR A 127 -6.31 -14.26 -10.25
C THR A 127 -7.25 -15.33 -9.73
N THR A 128 -8.19 -14.93 -8.89
CA THR A 128 -9.31 -15.80 -8.46
C THR A 128 -10.37 -16.02 -9.54
N GLY A 129 -10.27 -15.33 -10.69
CA GLY A 129 -11.18 -15.48 -11.83
C GLY A 129 -12.20 -14.34 -11.93
N THR A 130 -13.46 -14.68 -12.16
CA THR A 130 -14.55 -13.67 -12.29
C THR A 130 -14.83 -12.95 -10.98
N ALA A 131 -15.28 -11.70 -11.10
CA ALA A 131 -15.67 -10.90 -9.94
C ALA A 131 -16.85 -11.56 -9.19
N VAL A 132 -16.70 -11.67 -7.88
CA VAL A 132 -17.73 -12.18 -6.97
C VAL A 132 -17.74 -11.31 -5.71
N THR A 133 -18.84 -11.29 -4.99
CA THR A 133 -18.90 -10.63 -3.68
C THR A 133 -17.92 -11.29 -2.72
N ALA A 134 -17.30 -10.50 -1.85
CA ALA A 134 -16.34 -11.03 -0.89
C ALA A 134 -17.00 -12.07 0.02
N SER A 135 -16.37 -13.23 0.10
CA SER A 135 -16.82 -14.37 0.87
C SER A 135 -15.60 -15.14 1.42
N LEU A 136 -15.86 -16.02 2.38
CA LEU A 136 -14.82 -16.92 2.91
C LEU A 136 -14.21 -17.77 1.79
N ASP A 137 -15.04 -18.24 0.85
CA ASP A 137 -14.59 -19.07 -0.29
C ASP A 137 -13.57 -18.32 -1.17
N LEU A 138 -13.79 -17.03 -1.47
CA LEU A 138 -12.87 -16.20 -2.24
C LEU A 138 -11.50 -16.12 -1.56
N ILE A 139 -11.48 -15.93 -0.24
CA ILE A 139 -10.25 -15.84 0.56
C ILE A 139 -9.51 -17.19 0.59
N VAL A 140 -10.24 -18.27 0.85
CA VAL A 140 -9.68 -19.63 0.85
C VAL A 140 -9.10 -19.96 -0.52
N LYS A 141 -9.80 -19.60 -1.60
CA LYS A 141 -9.32 -19.78 -2.97
C LYS A 141 -8.02 -19.02 -3.25
N ALA A 142 -7.94 -17.74 -2.85
CA ALA A 142 -6.72 -16.95 -3.01
C ALA A 142 -5.55 -17.56 -2.24
N ARG A 143 -5.78 -17.99 -0.98
CA ARG A 143 -4.76 -18.64 -0.17
C ARG A 143 -4.33 -20.01 -0.74
N THR A 144 -5.27 -20.77 -1.29
CA THR A 144 -4.98 -22.05 -1.94
C THR A 144 -4.12 -21.87 -3.19
N ILE A 145 -4.37 -20.82 -3.99
CA ILE A 145 -3.54 -20.51 -5.16
C ILE A 145 -2.10 -20.22 -4.72
N LEU A 146 -1.90 -19.43 -3.67
CA LEU A 146 -0.54 -19.19 -3.13
C LEU A 146 0.13 -20.50 -2.67
N GLY A 147 -0.59 -21.35 -1.94
CA GLY A 147 -0.06 -22.65 -1.48
C GLY A 147 0.30 -23.60 -2.62
N ASN A 148 -0.51 -23.63 -3.69
CA ASN A 148 -0.24 -24.45 -4.88
C ASN A 148 0.99 -23.92 -5.65
N ASN A 149 1.38 -22.66 -5.47
CA ASN A 149 2.59 -22.07 -6.02
C ASN A 149 3.82 -22.24 -5.13
N GLU A 150 3.75 -23.13 -4.14
CA GLU A 150 4.84 -23.40 -3.19
C GLU A 150 5.24 -22.19 -2.33
N VAL A 151 4.34 -21.21 -2.17
CA VAL A 151 4.55 -20.10 -1.23
C VAL A 151 4.42 -20.63 0.20
N ASP A 152 5.38 -20.32 1.06
CA ASP A 152 5.38 -20.75 2.44
C ASP A 152 4.30 -20.00 3.26
N LEU A 153 3.15 -20.65 3.43
CA LEU A 153 2.02 -20.12 4.18
C LEU A 153 2.19 -20.21 5.71
N THR A 154 3.28 -20.81 6.20
CA THR A 154 3.56 -20.90 7.64
C THR A 154 4.18 -19.60 8.17
N GLN A 155 4.78 -18.79 7.30
CA GLN A 155 5.32 -17.48 7.64
C GLN A 155 4.22 -16.41 7.62
N GLU A 156 3.27 -16.52 8.55
CA GLU A 156 2.09 -15.65 8.61
C GLU A 156 2.42 -14.15 8.70
N ASP A 157 3.59 -13.78 9.23
CA ASP A 157 4.03 -12.39 9.33
C ASP A 157 4.41 -11.79 7.97
N LYS A 158 4.64 -12.63 6.95
CA LYS A 158 5.02 -12.20 5.60
C LYS A 158 3.89 -12.25 4.58
N ILE A 159 2.72 -12.75 4.96
CA ILE A 159 1.55 -12.80 4.07
C ILE A 159 0.70 -11.57 4.34
N PHE A 160 0.48 -10.79 3.31
CA PHE A 160 -0.30 -9.55 3.36
C PHE A 160 -1.47 -9.61 2.39
N ALA A 161 -2.54 -8.92 2.75
CA ALA A 161 -3.65 -8.66 1.85
C ALA A 161 -4.07 -7.20 1.95
N VAL A 162 -4.30 -6.58 0.81
CA VAL A 162 -4.90 -5.26 0.69
C VAL A 162 -6.28 -5.38 0.07
N ILE A 163 -7.26 -4.78 0.72
CA ILE A 163 -8.67 -4.86 0.35
C ILE A 163 -9.30 -3.48 0.30
N SER A 164 -10.37 -3.36 -0.48
CA SER A 164 -11.19 -2.16 -0.53
C SER A 164 -12.07 -2.02 0.73
N PRO A 165 -12.56 -0.83 1.05
CA PRO A 165 -13.55 -0.63 2.11
C PRO A 165 -14.84 -1.44 1.88
N ALA A 166 -15.26 -1.62 0.61
CA ALA A 166 -16.41 -2.45 0.27
C ALA A 166 -16.16 -3.93 0.61
N PHE A 167 -14.98 -4.44 0.30
CA PHE A 167 -14.57 -5.79 0.66
C PHE A 167 -14.57 -5.98 2.19
N GLU A 168 -14.03 -5.01 2.95
CA GLU A 168 -14.07 -5.03 4.41
C GLU A 168 -15.52 -5.11 4.93
N GLY A 169 -16.44 -4.34 4.32
CA GLY A 169 -17.86 -4.36 4.67
C GLY A 169 -18.49 -5.76 4.55
N TYR A 170 -18.14 -6.52 3.51
CA TYR A 170 -18.58 -7.91 3.36
C TYR A 170 -17.91 -8.84 4.38
N LEU A 171 -16.60 -8.66 4.66
CA LEU A 171 -15.91 -9.46 5.68
C LEU A 171 -16.54 -9.36 7.06
N LEU A 172 -16.98 -8.15 7.44
CA LEU A 172 -17.65 -7.94 8.74
C LEU A 172 -18.98 -8.69 8.87
N GLN A 173 -19.61 -9.10 7.76
CA GLN A 173 -20.83 -9.91 7.75
C GLN A 173 -20.53 -11.42 7.89
N ILE A 174 -19.30 -11.85 7.63
CA ILE A 174 -18.89 -13.23 7.75
C ILE A 174 -18.77 -13.59 9.23
N LYS A 175 -19.50 -14.64 9.68
CA LYS A 175 -19.54 -15.05 11.08
C LYS A 175 -18.15 -15.40 11.60
N GLU A 176 -17.35 -16.10 10.81
CA GLU A 176 -16.00 -16.57 11.14
C GLU A 176 -15.02 -15.40 11.31
N PHE A 177 -15.28 -14.28 10.64
CA PHE A 177 -14.47 -13.05 10.78
C PHE A 177 -14.98 -12.16 11.93
N GLY A 178 -16.30 -12.11 12.15
CA GLY A 178 -16.95 -11.22 13.13
C GLY A 178 -17.08 -11.80 14.54
N SER A 179 -17.01 -13.14 14.74
CA SER A 179 -17.24 -13.78 16.02
C SER A 179 -15.96 -14.02 16.81
N SER A 180 -16.00 -13.76 18.10
CA SER A 180 -14.89 -14.06 19.03
C SER A 180 -14.62 -15.55 19.23
N ASP A 181 -15.53 -16.44 18.79
CA ASP A 181 -15.33 -17.88 18.86
C ASP A 181 -14.29 -18.38 17.84
N TYR A 182 -14.05 -17.59 16.78
CA TYR A 182 -13.15 -17.96 15.68
C TYR A 182 -11.91 -17.05 15.58
N ILE A 183 -11.91 -15.90 16.25
CA ILE A 183 -10.80 -14.96 16.25
C ILE A 183 -10.49 -14.49 17.67
N GLU A 184 -9.21 -14.38 17.98
CA GLU A 184 -8.73 -13.95 19.28
C GLU A 184 -9.13 -12.51 19.61
N MET A 185 -9.23 -11.65 18.60
CA MET A 185 -9.63 -10.26 18.75
C MET A 185 -10.67 -9.87 17.70
N LYS A 186 -11.85 -9.44 18.14
CA LYS A 186 -12.91 -8.96 17.24
C LYS A 186 -12.44 -7.79 16.37
N PRO A 187 -12.78 -7.76 15.08
CA PRO A 187 -12.61 -6.57 14.27
C PRO A 187 -13.42 -5.41 14.88
N LEU A 188 -12.91 -4.20 14.76
CA LEU A 188 -13.51 -2.96 15.29
C LEU A 188 -13.64 -2.87 16.83
N VAL A 189 -13.15 -3.85 17.59
CA VAL A 189 -13.10 -3.83 19.06
C VAL A 189 -11.64 -3.74 19.51
N GLY A 190 -11.34 -2.85 20.45
CA GLY A 190 -9.99 -2.62 20.96
C GLY A 190 -9.31 -1.41 20.32
N PRO A 191 -7.99 -1.22 20.53
CA PRO A 191 -7.27 -0.09 19.98
C PRO A 191 -7.24 -0.12 18.46
N ALA A 192 -7.30 1.08 17.84
CA ALA A 192 -7.22 1.21 16.38
C ALA A 192 -5.91 0.58 15.85
N ARG A 193 -6.02 -0.33 14.91
CA ARG A 193 -4.89 -1.02 14.28
C ARG A 193 -4.94 -0.79 12.77
N ARG A 194 -3.78 -0.55 12.20
CA ARG A 194 -3.60 -0.36 10.74
C ARG A 194 -3.67 -1.69 9.98
N MET A 195 -3.23 -2.76 10.62
CA MET A 195 -3.29 -4.12 10.10
C MET A 195 -4.05 -5.00 11.07
N ARG A 196 -4.85 -5.89 10.54
CA ARG A 196 -5.57 -6.91 11.30
C ARG A 196 -5.11 -8.27 10.84
N ARG A 197 -4.92 -9.19 11.75
CA ARG A 197 -4.50 -10.55 11.43
C ARG A 197 -5.71 -11.47 11.52
N TRP A 198 -5.96 -12.20 10.45
CA TRP A 198 -7.00 -13.21 10.37
C TRP A 198 -6.66 -14.26 9.30
N ALA A 199 -6.97 -15.52 9.55
CA ALA A 199 -6.67 -16.66 8.67
C ALA A 199 -5.19 -16.76 8.25
N GLY A 200 -4.23 -16.33 9.11
CA GLY A 200 -2.80 -16.33 8.83
C GLY A 200 -2.38 -15.28 7.78
N VAL A 201 -3.16 -14.21 7.62
CA VAL A 201 -2.91 -13.11 6.68
C VAL A 201 -3.02 -11.78 7.41
N ASN A 202 -2.15 -10.84 7.07
CA ASN A 202 -2.18 -9.46 7.58
C ASN A 202 -3.03 -8.60 6.64
N TRP A 203 -4.21 -8.21 7.09
CA TRP A 203 -5.18 -7.46 6.31
C TRP A 203 -5.00 -5.96 6.47
N MET A 204 -4.97 -5.26 5.35
CA MET A 204 -4.93 -3.79 5.26
C MET A 204 -6.08 -3.30 4.39
N VAL A 205 -6.69 -2.19 4.77
CA VAL A 205 -7.75 -1.54 3.99
C VAL A 205 -7.16 -0.32 3.29
N HIS A 206 -7.33 -0.23 1.97
CA HIS A 206 -6.86 0.89 1.18
C HIS A 206 -7.96 1.38 0.23
N PRO A 207 -8.27 2.70 0.21
CA PRO A 207 -9.39 3.22 -0.57
C PRO A 207 -9.09 3.31 -2.08
N ASN A 208 -7.82 3.41 -2.48
CA ASN A 208 -7.42 3.71 -3.86
C ASN A 208 -6.96 2.46 -4.62
N LEU A 209 -7.65 1.35 -4.44
CA LEU A 209 -7.40 0.13 -5.22
C LEU A 209 -7.97 0.25 -6.63
N THR A 210 -7.35 -0.47 -7.57
CA THR A 210 -7.78 -0.47 -8.98
C THR A 210 -9.20 -0.97 -9.12
N GLY A 211 -10.04 -0.17 -9.77
CA GLY A 211 -11.46 -0.47 -9.94
C GLY A 211 -12.32 -0.26 -8.69
N GLY A 212 -11.82 0.46 -7.68
CA GLY A 212 -12.56 0.72 -6.45
C GLY A 212 -13.95 1.28 -6.69
N GLY A 213 -14.99 0.69 -6.05
CA GLY A 213 -16.38 1.06 -6.22
C GLY A 213 -17.07 0.51 -7.49
N THR A 214 -16.41 -0.36 -8.24
CA THR A 214 -17.00 -0.97 -9.44
C THR A 214 -17.37 -2.44 -9.20
N SER A 215 -18.01 -3.05 -10.18
CA SER A 215 -18.28 -4.49 -10.19
C SER A 215 -17.05 -5.36 -10.43
N SER A 216 -15.88 -4.77 -10.58
CA SER A 216 -14.62 -5.48 -10.80
C SER A 216 -13.46 -4.77 -10.09
N GLU A 217 -13.50 -4.76 -8.77
CA GLU A 217 -12.41 -4.28 -7.94
C GLU A 217 -11.28 -5.29 -7.87
N SER A 218 -10.04 -4.79 -7.86
CA SER A 218 -8.84 -5.60 -7.65
C SER A 218 -8.37 -5.47 -6.21
N CYS A 219 -8.50 -6.55 -5.45
CA CYS A 219 -7.88 -6.73 -4.15
C CYS A 219 -6.71 -7.71 -4.29
N TYR A 220 -5.71 -7.62 -3.44
CA TYR A 220 -4.50 -8.44 -3.60
C TYR A 220 -4.15 -9.17 -2.32
N MET A 221 -3.66 -10.40 -2.49
CA MET A 221 -3.02 -11.19 -1.43
C MET A 221 -1.64 -11.60 -1.93
N TRP A 222 -0.59 -11.33 -1.15
CA TRP A 222 0.78 -11.62 -1.59
C TRP A 222 1.71 -11.94 -0.43
N HIS A 223 2.82 -12.59 -0.77
CA HIS A 223 3.95 -12.77 0.13
C HIS A 223 4.90 -11.57 0.02
N MET A 224 5.46 -11.10 1.14
CA MET A 224 6.35 -9.94 1.20
C MET A 224 7.48 -9.99 0.18
N ASP A 225 8.07 -11.16 -0.02
CA ASP A 225 9.22 -11.36 -0.92
C ASP A 225 8.84 -11.34 -2.42
N SER A 226 7.58 -11.03 -2.74
CA SER A 226 7.10 -10.94 -4.13
C SER A 226 7.20 -9.54 -4.72
N VAL A 227 7.30 -8.51 -3.87
CA VAL A 227 7.37 -7.11 -4.30
C VAL A 227 8.56 -6.42 -3.66
N GLY A 228 9.40 -5.80 -4.47
CA GLY A 228 10.51 -4.97 -4.05
C GLY A 228 10.15 -3.49 -4.14
N HIS A 229 10.49 -2.72 -3.12
CA HIS A 229 10.36 -1.26 -3.11
C HIS A 229 11.73 -0.64 -2.78
N ALA A 230 12.19 0.26 -3.62
CA ALA A 230 13.45 0.98 -3.42
C ALA A 230 13.19 2.47 -3.28
N ALA A 231 13.93 3.12 -2.38
CA ALA A 231 13.88 4.57 -2.19
C ALA A 231 15.29 5.12 -1.92
N ASN A 232 15.50 6.41 -2.23
CA ASN A 232 16.79 7.07 -2.04
C ASN A 232 17.19 7.23 -0.58
N THR A 233 16.21 7.43 0.32
CA THR A 233 16.43 7.58 1.76
C THR A 233 15.29 6.91 2.53
N ALA A 234 15.50 6.70 3.83
CA ALA A 234 14.42 6.26 4.72
C ALA A 234 13.37 7.36 4.95
N GLU A 235 13.74 8.62 4.75
CA GLU A 235 12.91 9.80 5.01
C GLU A 235 12.77 10.65 3.75
N MET A 236 11.62 11.30 3.61
CA MET A 236 11.39 12.29 2.57
C MET A 236 12.18 13.56 2.84
N MET A 237 12.74 14.13 1.79
CA MET A 237 13.33 15.47 1.86
C MET A 237 12.22 16.52 1.75
N VAL A 238 12.13 17.40 2.72
CA VAL A 238 11.14 18.49 2.74
C VAL A 238 11.88 19.81 2.84
N ASP A 239 11.72 20.61 1.80
CA ASP A 239 12.25 21.98 1.73
C ASP A 239 11.13 22.99 1.76
N ALA A 240 11.38 24.14 2.37
CA ALA A 240 10.45 25.26 2.41
C ALA A 240 11.21 26.58 2.27
N GLY A 241 10.66 27.52 1.51
CA GLY A 241 11.29 28.79 1.26
C GLY A 241 10.32 29.91 0.94
N TYR A 242 10.91 31.10 0.67
CA TYR A 242 10.19 32.27 0.24
C TYR A 242 10.85 32.86 -1.01
N GLU A 243 10.09 32.97 -2.10
CA GLU A 243 10.55 33.60 -3.33
C GLU A 243 10.18 35.10 -3.33
N ARG A 244 11.22 35.93 -3.23
CA ARG A 244 11.03 37.38 -3.08
C ARG A 244 10.47 38.08 -4.32
N LYS A 245 10.78 37.58 -5.53
CA LYS A 245 10.32 38.19 -6.77
C LYS A 245 8.83 38.02 -7.00
N GLN A 246 8.30 36.85 -6.61
CA GLN A 246 6.90 36.48 -6.76
C GLN A 246 6.09 36.69 -5.47
N GLN A 247 6.77 36.96 -4.35
CA GLN A 247 6.17 37.11 -3.01
C GLN A 247 5.34 35.89 -2.61
N VAL A 248 5.83 34.68 -2.93
CA VAL A 248 5.20 33.42 -2.56
C VAL A 248 6.05 32.66 -1.57
N SER A 249 5.39 32.02 -0.62
CA SER A 249 5.98 30.99 0.21
C SER A 249 5.73 29.65 -0.47
N TRP A 250 6.76 28.82 -0.55
CA TRP A 250 6.68 27.52 -1.17
C TRP A 250 7.18 26.43 -0.22
N THR A 251 6.64 25.23 -0.40
CA THR A 251 7.15 24.00 0.19
C THR A 251 7.27 22.97 -0.91
N ASN A 252 8.26 22.10 -0.82
CA ASN A 252 8.42 20.97 -1.70
C ASN A 252 8.85 19.76 -0.90
N ALA A 253 8.06 18.69 -0.96
CA ALA A 253 8.51 17.39 -0.51
C ALA A 253 8.97 16.60 -1.73
N SER A 254 10.11 15.94 -1.63
CA SER A 254 10.69 15.15 -2.71
C SER A 254 11.08 13.75 -2.24
N LEU A 255 10.91 12.78 -3.12
CA LEU A 255 11.29 11.39 -2.89
C LEU A 255 11.67 10.75 -4.22
N TYR A 256 12.75 9.98 -4.23
CA TYR A 256 13.14 9.15 -5.37
C TYR A 256 12.86 7.71 -4.99
N HIS A 257 11.87 7.11 -5.61
CA HIS A 257 11.45 5.77 -5.28
C HIS A 257 10.92 5.01 -6.49
N GLY A 258 10.77 3.71 -6.33
CA GLY A 258 10.21 2.82 -7.33
C GLY A 258 9.85 1.49 -6.70
N ALA A 259 9.06 0.70 -7.41
CA ALA A 259 8.74 -0.67 -7.04
C ALA A 259 8.91 -1.61 -8.22
N VAL A 260 9.13 -2.88 -7.94
CA VAL A 260 9.34 -3.92 -8.97
C VAL A 260 8.74 -5.25 -8.52
N LEU A 261 8.18 -5.98 -9.47
CA LEU A 261 7.73 -7.35 -9.27
C LEU A 261 8.95 -8.28 -9.17
N LEU A 262 9.08 -9.01 -8.07
CA LEU A 262 10.16 -9.97 -7.86
C LEU A 262 9.72 -11.39 -8.24
N GLN A 263 8.57 -11.82 -7.74
CA GLN A 263 8.03 -13.17 -7.94
C GLN A 263 6.53 -13.11 -8.19
N ASN A 264 6.15 -13.37 -9.45
CA ASN A 264 4.73 -13.34 -9.85
C ASN A 264 3.88 -14.43 -9.17
N THR A 265 4.49 -15.58 -8.87
CA THR A 265 3.82 -16.73 -8.22
C THR A 265 3.36 -16.44 -6.78
N GLY A 266 3.96 -15.45 -6.14
CA GLY A 266 3.64 -15.05 -4.79
C GLY A 266 2.58 -13.96 -4.66
N ILE A 267 1.89 -13.59 -5.73
CA ILE A 267 0.82 -12.57 -5.74
C ILE A 267 -0.45 -13.16 -6.35
N VAL A 268 -1.58 -12.96 -5.70
CA VAL A 268 -2.90 -13.34 -6.23
C VAL A 268 -3.82 -12.12 -6.19
N ARG A 269 -4.38 -11.79 -7.35
CA ARG A 269 -5.43 -10.79 -7.50
C ARG A 269 -6.79 -11.41 -7.20
N MET A 270 -7.44 -10.94 -6.16
CA MET A 270 -8.81 -11.28 -5.82
C MET A 270 -9.74 -10.29 -6.51
N VAL A 271 -10.52 -10.76 -7.48
CA VAL A 271 -11.47 -9.91 -8.21
C VAL A 271 -12.79 -9.89 -7.43
N HIS A 272 -13.20 -8.71 -7.02
CA HIS A 272 -14.34 -8.48 -6.14
C HIS A 272 -15.39 -7.58 -6.79
N ASP A 273 -16.67 -7.83 -6.51
CA ASP A 273 -17.77 -6.94 -6.84
C ASP A 273 -18.12 -6.07 -5.62
N GLY A 274 -17.63 -4.83 -5.60
CA GLY A 274 -17.87 -3.85 -4.56
C GLY A 274 -19.02 -2.88 -4.83
N SER A 275 -19.69 -3.01 -5.97
CA SER A 275 -20.68 -2.03 -6.45
C SER A 275 -21.87 -1.78 -5.51
N ALA A 276 -22.25 -2.78 -4.71
CA ALA A 276 -23.39 -2.67 -3.79
C ALA A 276 -23.16 -1.71 -2.60
N TYR A 277 -21.91 -1.36 -2.28
CA TYR A 277 -21.58 -0.45 -1.19
C TYR A 277 -21.16 0.94 -1.64
N VAL A 278 -21.23 1.21 -2.92
CA VAL A 278 -20.95 2.55 -3.45
C VAL A 278 -22.27 3.32 -3.49
N SER A 279 -22.31 4.44 -2.77
CA SER A 279 -23.44 5.36 -2.89
C SER A 279 -23.47 5.95 -4.29
N SER A 280 -24.60 5.80 -4.95
CA SER A 280 -24.93 6.48 -6.21
C SER A 280 -25.02 8.00 -6.00
#